data_9535f57f650ee296dcace91b2ac4a215
#
_entry.id   9535f57f650ee296dcace91b2ac4a215
#
_cell.length_a   1.000
_cell.length_b   1.000
_cell.length_c   1.000
_cell.angle_alpha   90.00
_cell.angle_beta   90.00
_cell.angle_gamma   90.00
#
_symmetry.space_group_name_H-M   'P 1'
#
loop_
_entity.id
_entity.type
_entity.pdbx_description
1 polymer ?
#
loop_
_entity_poly.entity_id
_entity_poly.type
_entity_poly.pdbx_seq_one_letter_code
_entity_poly.pdbx_strand_id
1 'polypeptide(L)'
;MKLMKKQKYKYIRLFTFLGLIAVLSLQTVWIYNTYMLIRYNIQKDCCEVLEEAIENEMKIRMACTPEGTQVIGGEVNGTINPLTYFCENLSNMGYKMSLLKVDSIASALLKEYSIESNFVVCTMNPQNDSILQVSKKEKLPLWGIIKSAPFAIKSDSTEAVQLVLVNPYKVFFERMGLLMIASFIMLVLVIGCIIYQIKVIIYQKKVAKLREDFSYAMIHDMKTPLSSIMMCSDALNDEKIESMPELKKSFLGVVKSETVHLLKLI
;
A
#
# COMPACT_ATOMS: atom_id res chain seq x y z
N MET A 1 -39.32 -6.36 15.03
CA MET A 1 -38.01 -6.92 15.47
C MET A 1 -37.18 -7.53 14.34
N LYS A 2 -37.73 -8.25 13.33
CA LYS A 2 -37.05 -8.84 12.16
C LYS A 2 -36.36 -7.79 11.28
N LEU A 3 -36.98 -6.65 11.01
CA LEU A 3 -36.43 -5.56 10.19
C LEU A 3 -35.19 -4.90 10.80
N MET A 4 -35.17 -4.65 12.11
CA MET A 4 -34.04 -4.05 12.82
C MET A 4 -32.79 -4.97 12.83
N LYS A 5 -32.94 -6.29 12.98
CA LYS A 5 -31.82 -7.24 12.91
C LYS A 5 -31.21 -7.29 11.51
N LYS A 6 -32.03 -7.30 10.44
CA LYS A 6 -31.55 -7.30 9.04
C LYS A 6 -30.77 -6.02 8.70
N GLN A 7 -31.20 -4.89 9.23
CA GLN A 7 -30.53 -3.61 9.08
C GLN A 7 -29.18 -3.57 9.80
N LYS A 8 -29.07 -4.10 11.02
CA LYS A 8 -27.82 -4.17 11.79
C LYS A 8 -26.71 -4.96 11.06
N TYR A 9 -27.05 -6.10 10.44
CA TYR A 9 -26.08 -6.88 9.64
C TYR A 9 -25.67 -6.18 8.33
N LYS A 10 -26.54 -5.33 7.76
CA LYS A 10 -26.21 -4.52 6.59
C LYS A 10 -25.17 -3.45 6.95
N TYR A 11 -25.34 -2.79 8.09
CA TYR A 11 -24.38 -1.77 8.58
C TYR A 11 -23.03 -2.40 8.95
N ILE A 12 -23.00 -3.56 9.59
CA ILE A 12 -21.75 -4.25 9.91
C ILE A 12 -20.97 -4.57 8.63
N ARG A 13 -21.65 -5.11 7.60
CA ARG A 13 -21.00 -5.39 6.30
C ARG A 13 -20.50 -4.14 5.62
N LEU A 14 -21.28 -3.06 5.64
CA LEU A 14 -20.87 -1.79 5.07
C LEU A 14 -19.63 -1.25 5.79
N PHE A 15 -19.62 -1.31 7.13
CA PHE A 15 -18.51 -0.82 7.93
C PHE A 15 -17.21 -1.64 7.73
N THR A 16 -17.32 -2.96 7.63
CA THR A 16 -16.16 -3.83 7.32
C THR A 16 -15.61 -3.58 5.92
N PHE A 17 -16.48 -3.37 4.92
CA PHE A 17 -16.06 -3.04 3.56
C PHE A 17 -15.39 -1.67 3.49
N LEU A 18 -15.93 -0.69 4.20
CA LEU A 18 -15.36 0.66 4.28
C LEU A 18 -14.00 0.66 4.98
N GLY A 19 -13.86 -0.12 6.06
CA GLY A 19 -12.59 -0.35 6.74
C GLY A 19 -11.53 -0.99 5.84
N LEU A 20 -11.94 -1.97 5.02
CA LEU A 20 -11.03 -2.58 4.05
C LEU A 20 -10.51 -1.57 3.02
N ILE A 21 -11.42 -0.77 2.44
CA ILE A 21 -11.04 0.28 1.48
C ILE A 21 -10.09 1.27 2.14
N ALA A 22 -10.36 1.69 3.38
CA ALA A 22 -9.49 2.62 4.10
C ALA A 22 -8.08 2.05 4.30
N VAL A 23 -7.96 0.78 4.71
CA VAL A 23 -6.65 0.12 4.89
C VAL A 23 -5.91 -0.01 3.55
N LEU A 24 -6.58 -0.45 2.48
CA LEU A 24 -5.98 -0.56 1.16
C LEU A 24 -5.52 0.80 0.61
N SER A 25 -6.33 1.84 0.80
CA SER A 25 -5.97 3.21 0.41
C SER A 25 -4.74 3.70 1.19
N LEU A 26 -4.70 3.47 2.50
CA LEU A 26 -3.57 3.85 3.34
C LEU A 26 -2.29 3.13 2.91
N GLN A 27 -2.35 1.81 2.64
CA GLN A 27 -1.21 1.04 2.16
C GLN A 27 -0.71 1.54 0.80
N THR A 28 -1.63 1.86 -0.12
CA THR A 28 -1.27 2.39 -1.45
C THR A 28 -0.55 3.73 -1.33
N VAL A 29 -1.07 4.65 -0.52
CA VAL A 29 -0.43 5.96 -0.26
C VAL A 29 0.94 5.78 0.39
N TRP A 30 1.05 4.87 1.35
CA TRP A 30 2.32 4.60 2.04
C TRP A 30 3.39 4.02 1.10
N ILE A 31 3.05 3.04 0.27
CA ILE A 31 3.96 2.46 -0.74
C ILE A 31 4.38 3.53 -1.75
N TYR A 32 3.44 4.35 -2.23
CA TYR A 32 3.72 5.43 -3.16
C TYR A 32 4.68 6.47 -2.57
N ASN A 33 4.44 6.92 -1.35
CA ASN A 33 5.30 7.89 -0.67
C ASN A 33 6.70 7.32 -0.43
N THR A 34 6.81 6.05 -0.03
CA THR A 34 8.09 5.35 0.16
C THR A 34 8.86 5.24 -1.15
N TYR A 35 8.17 4.88 -2.24
CA TYR A 35 8.77 4.85 -3.58
C TYR A 35 9.32 6.21 -3.99
N MET A 36 8.54 7.28 -3.79
CA MET A 36 8.95 8.65 -4.12
C MET A 36 10.14 9.11 -3.27
N LEU A 37 10.15 8.79 -1.99
CA LEU A 37 11.27 9.12 -1.09
C LEU A 37 12.56 8.41 -1.52
N ILE A 38 12.50 7.12 -1.81
CA ILE A 38 13.67 6.35 -2.25
C ILE A 38 14.17 6.85 -3.61
N ARG A 39 13.25 7.13 -4.54
CA ARG A 39 13.60 7.73 -5.82
C ARG A 39 14.35 9.07 -5.66
N TYR A 40 13.85 9.92 -4.78
CA TYR A 40 14.48 11.20 -4.46
C TYR A 40 15.88 11.02 -3.85
N ASN A 41 16.03 10.07 -2.90
CA ASN A 41 17.33 9.78 -2.30
C ASN A 41 18.33 9.25 -3.33
N ILE A 42 17.93 8.32 -4.20
CA ILE A 42 18.79 7.83 -5.29
C ILE A 42 19.18 8.98 -6.22
N GLN A 43 18.25 9.86 -6.56
CA GLN A 43 18.56 11.03 -7.40
C GLN A 43 19.57 11.97 -6.73
N LYS A 44 19.42 12.20 -5.43
CA LYS A 44 20.36 13.00 -4.63
C LYS A 44 21.74 12.37 -4.60
N ASP A 45 21.84 11.06 -4.29
CA ASP A 45 23.09 10.30 -4.31
C ASP A 45 23.77 10.40 -5.68
N CYS A 46 23.00 10.32 -6.78
CA CYS A 46 23.53 10.48 -8.14
C CYS A 46 24.07 11.88 -8.40
N CYS A 47 23.47 12.92 -7.82
CA CYS A 47 23.99 14.29 -7.94
C CYS A 47 25.34 14.43 -7.20
N GLU A 48 25.42 13.92 -5.97
CA GLU A 48 26.65 13.92 -5.17
C GLU A 48 27.78 13.15 -5.88
N VAL A 49 27.49 11.94 -6.37
CA VAL A 49 28.46 11.14 -7.14
C VAL A 49 28.90 11.86 -8.40
N LEU A 50 28.00 12.53 -9.12
CA LEU A 50 28.36 13.26 -10.34
C LEU A 50 29.28 14.44 -10.03
N GLU A 51 28.95 15.24 -9.00
CA GLU A 51 29.75 16.39 -8.58
C GLU A 51 31.14 15.96 -8.14
N GLU A 52 31.24 14.91 -7.31
CA GLU A 52 32.52 14.35 -6.88
C GLU A 52 33.33 13.75 -8.04
N ALA A 53 32.67 13.08 -8.98
CA ALA A 53 33.36 12.55 -10.18
C ALA A 53 33.91 13.65 -11.08
N ILE A 54 33.20 14.76 -11.24
CA ILE A 54 33.68 15.94 -11.99
C ILE A 54 34.83 16.60 -11.25
N GLU A 55 34.74 16.74 -9.93
CA GLU A 55 35.84 17.33 -9.13
C GLU A 55 37.13 16.49 -9.23
N ASN A 56 37.00 15.17 -9.11
CA ASN A 56 38.15 14.27 -9.23
C ASN A 56 38.75 14.27 -10.65
N GLU A 57 37.91 14.29 -11.68
CA GLU A 57 38.38 14.41 -13.06
C GLU A 57 39.06 15.78 -13.30
N MET A 58 38.54 16.87 -12.74
CA MET A 58 39.15 18.19 -12.78
C MET A 58 40.53 18.20 -12.11
N LYS A 59 40.70 17.59 -10.93
CA LYS A 59 41.99 17.46 -10.24
C LYS A 59 43.01 16.75 -11.13
N ILE A 60 42.62 15.70 -11.85
CA ILE A 60 43.48 14.98 -12.80
C ILE A 60 43.90 15.90 -13.95
N ARG A 61 42.99 16.73 -14.49
CA ARG A 61 43.32 17.70 -15.55
C ARG A 61 44.26 18.78 -15.04
N MET A 62 44.01 19.28 -13.82
CA MET A 62 44.90 20.28 -13.20
C MET A 62 46.32 19.75 -13.01
N ALA A 63 46.49 18.49 -12.64
CA ALA A 63 47.83 17.89 -12.54
C ALA A 63 48.57 17.79 -13.88
N CYS A 64 47.86 17.88 -15.01
CA CYS A 64 48.46 17.91 -16.35
C CYS A 64 48.82 19.32 -16.83
N THR A 65 48.44 20.37 -16.07
CA THR A 65 48.79 21.77 -16.44
C THR A 65 50.22 22.11 -16.02
N PRO A 66 50.94 23.00 -16.76
CA PRO A 66 52.30 23.44 -16.38
C PRO A 66 52.32 24.11 -15.00
N GLU A 67 53.40 23.90 -14.25
CA GLU A 67 53.60 24.55 -12.96
C GLU A 67 53.52 26.08 -13.09
N GLY A 68 52.78 26.74 -12.21
CA GLY A 68 52.56 28.18 -12.21
C GLY A 68 51.32 28.66 -12.98
N THR A 69 50.53 27.76 -13.57
CA THR A 69 49.26 28.13 -14.23
C THR A 69 48.27 28.65 -13.21
N GLN A 70 47.94 29.95 -13.29
CA GLN A 70 46.88 30.53 -12.44
C GLN A 70 45.51 30.25 -13.06
N VAL A 71 44.70 29.41 -12.40
CA VAL A 71 43.30 29.24 -12.74
C VAL A 71 42.50 30.31 -12.00
N ILE A 72 41.96 31.28 -12.73
CA ILE A 72 41.15 32.36 -12.15
C ILE A 72 39.82 31.75 -11.74
N GLY A 73 39.56 31.68 -10.42
CA GLY A 73 38.24 31.37 -9.88
C GLY A 73 37.31 32.56 -10.14
N GLY A 74 36.11 32.30 -10.62
CA GLY A 74 35.10 33.36 -10.78
C GLY A 74 34.73 34.00 -9.43
N GLU A 75 34.23 35.23 -9.46
CA GLU A 75 33.70 35.90 -8.27
C GLU A 75 32.63 35.04 -7.63
N VAL A 76 32.71 34.88 -6.28
CA VAL A 76 31.77 34.11 -5.48
C VAL A 76 30.49 34.95 -5.29
N ASN A 77 29.84 35.34 -6.39
CA ASN A 77 28.55 36.03 -6.35
C ASN A 77 27.36 35.06 -6.37
N GLY A 78 27.43 33.97 -5.64
CA GLY A 78 26.30 33.21 -5.09
C GLY A 78 25.42 32.40 -6.03
N THR A 79 25.54 32.53 -7.36
CA THR A 79 24.60 31.90 -8.30
C THR A 79 25.18 30.71 -9.10
N ILE A 80 26.48 30.61 -9.24
CA ILE A 80 27.14 29.56 -10.04
C ILE A 80 28.12 28.79 -9.15
N ASN A 81 28.09 27.45 -9.25
CA ASN A 81 29.03 26.60 -8.52
C ASN A 81 30.49 26.93 -8.91
N PRO A 82 31.41 27.15 -7.96
CA PRO A 82 32.82 27.43 -8.24
C PRO A 82 33.46 26.37 -9.16
N LEU A 83 33.08 25.13 -9.05
CA LEU A 83 33.56 24.03 -9.87
C LEU A 83 33.27 24.24 -11.37
N THR A 84 32.15 24.90 -11.71
CA THR A 84 31.78 25.25 -13.08
C THR A 84 32.82 26.19 -13.71
N TYR A 85 33.25 27.23 -12.99
CA TYR A 85 34.28 28.19 -13.48
C TYR A 85 35.63 27.49 -13.70
N PHE A 86 36.00 26.59 -12.79
CA PHE A 86 37.25 25.82 -12.97
C PHE A 86 37.19 24.91 -14.20
N CYS A 87 36.07 24.23 -14.42
CA CYS A 87 35.87 23.37 -15.59
C CYS A 87 35.93 24.17 -16.90
N GLU A 88 35.30 25.35 -16.94
CA GLU A 88 35.29 26.25 -18.09
C GLU A 88 36.69 26.82 -18.38
N ASN A 89 37.40 27.32 -17.38
CA ASN A 89 38.74 27.85 -17.54
C ASN A 89 39.72 26.80 -18.06
N LEU A 90 39.70 25.57 -17.50
CA LEU A 90 40.54 24.49 -18.01
C LEU A 90 40.16 24.11 -19.44
N SER A 91 38.90 24.13 -19.80
CA SER A 91 38.45 23.87 -21.18
C SER A 91 38.93 24.95 -22.14
N ASN A 92 38.91 26.24 -21.74
CA ASN A 92 39.43 27.38 -22.53
C ASN A 92 40.95 27.32 -22.72
N MET A 93 41.67 26.74 -21.75
CA MET A 93 43.11 26.47 -21.86
C MET A 93 43.46 25.26 -22.76
N GLY A 94 42.43 24.58 -23.31
CA GLY A 94 42.62 23.41 -24.17
C GLY A 94 42.48 22.06 -23.45
N TYR A 95 42.37 22.05 -22.12
CA TYR A 95 42.17 20.82 -21.33
C TYR A 95 40.70 20.46 -21.23
N LYS A 96 40.14 19.87 -22.29
CA LYS A 96 38.73 19.46 -22.35
C LYS A 96 38.44 18.30 -21.40
N MET A 97 37.25 18.31 -20.81
CA MET A 97 36.75 17.24 -19.94
C MET A 97 36.59 15.94 -20.73
N SER A 98 37.02 14.83 -20.12
CA SER A 98 36.85 13.50 -20.71
C SER A 98 35.69 12.77 -20.06
N LEU A 99 34.58 12.62 -20.79
CA LEU A 99 33.39 11.86 -20.30
C LEU A 99 33.74 10.42 -19.94
N LEU A 100 34.69 9.78 -20.59
CA LEU A 100 35.14 8.42 -20.25
C LEU A 100 35.83 8.35 -18.89
N LYS A 101 36.61 9.40 -18.52
CA LYS A 101 37.22 9.47 -17.19
C LYS A 101 36.16 9.71 -16.11
N VAL A 102 35.23 10.64 -16.36
CA VAL A 102 34.08 10.88 -15.46
C VAL A 102 33.27 9.60 -15.27
N ASP A 103 32.96 8.85 -16.33
CA ASP A 103 32.27 7.56 -16.28
C ASP A 103 33.04 6.53 -15.44
N SER A 104 34.34 6.43 -15.59
CA SER A 104 35.16 5.50 -14.81
C SER A 104 35.17 5.85 -13.32
N ILE A 105 35.35 7.13 -12.98
CA ILE A 105 35.31 7.62 -11.58
C ILE A 105 33.92 7.43 -10.99
N ALA A 106 32.85 7.82 -11.69
CA ALA A 106 31.49 7.64 -11.28
C ALA A 106 31.16 6.17 -11.04
N SER A 107 31.73 5.25 -11.85
CA SER A 107 31.55 3.80 -11.63
C SER A 107 32.11 3.32 -10.29
N ALA A 108 33.24 3.86 -9.86
CA ALA A 108 33.82 3.53 -8.56
C ALA A 108 33.01 4.11 -7.42
N LEU A 109 32.61 5.38 -7.52
CA LEU A 109 31.80 6.06 -6.50
C LEU A 109 30.41 5.45 -6.35
N LEU A 110 29.73 5.10 -7.45
CA LEU A 110 28.41 4.45 -7.39
C LEU A 110 28.44 3.13 -6.59
N LYS A 111 29.54 2.37 -6.68
CA LYS A 111 29.73 1.16 -5.86
C LYS A 111 29.88 1.49 -4.39
N GLU A 112 30.59 2.57 -4.06
CA GLU A 112 30.75 3.03 -2.67
C GLU A 112 29.40 3.46 -2.08
N TYR A 113 28.56 4.13 -2.87
CA TYR A 113 27.18 4.49 -2.47
C TYR A 113 26.19 3.31 -2.53
N SER A 114 26.68 2.08 -2.77
CA SER A 114 25.84 0.87 -2.90
C SER A 114 24.76 1.00 -3.98
N ILE A 115 25.09 1.68 -5.08
CA ILE A 115 24.19 1.84 -6.24
C ILE A 115 24.69 0.91 -7.36
N GLU A 116 24.31 -0.35 -7.31
CA GLU A 116 24.61 -1.31 -8.37
C GLU A 116 23.57 -1.24 -9.49
N SER A 117 23.79 -0.35 -10.45
CA SER A 117 22.92 -0.19 -11.61
C SER A 117 23.73 0.18 -12.84
N ASN A 118 23.21 -0.13 -14.02
CA ASN A 118 23.77 0.41 -15.26
C ASN A 118 23.57 1.93 -15.28
N PHE A 119 24.57 2.66 -15.73
CA PHE A 119 24.50 4.11 -15.83
C PHE A 119 25.22 4.59 -17.08
N VAL A 120 24.87 5.80 -17.47
CA VAL A 120 25.49 6.52 -18.60
C VAL A 120 25.71 7.97 -18.17
N VAL A 121 26.91 8.49 -18.45
CA VAL A 121 27.20 9.92 -18.30
C VAL A 121 27.01 10.57 -19.65
N CYS A 122 26.23 11.63 -19.71
CA CYS A 122 25.98 12.37 -20.95
C CYS A 122 26.22 13.87 -20.75
N THR A 123 26.68 14.52 -21.82
CA THR A 123 26.67 15.98 -21.93
C THR A 123 25.39 16.39 -22.62
N MET A 124 24.71 17.38 -22.08
CA MET A 124 23.46 17.89 -22.61
C MET A 124 23.44 19.42 -22.61
N ASN A 125 22.55 19.98 -23.41
CA ASN A 125 22.19 21.36 -23.31
C ASN A 125 20.94 21.53 -22.45
N PRO A 126 21.02 22.16 -21.26
CA PRO A 126 19.87 22.30 -20.37
C PRO A 126 18.72 23.13 -20.92
N GLN A 127 18.99 24.02 -21.89
CA GLN A 127 17.97 24.92 -22.45
C GLN A 127 16.97 24.21 -23.37
N ASN A 128 17.43 23.18 -24.09
CA ASN A 128 16.60 22.44 -25.06
C ASN A 128 16.53 20.93 -24.77
N ASP A 129 17.07 20.49 -23.63
CA ASP A 129 17.13 19.09 -23.17
C ASP A 129 17.75 18.12 -24.19
N SER A 130 18.59 18.66 -25.12
CA SER A 130 19.26 17.86 -26.15
C SER A 130 20.55 17.24 -25.64
N ILE A 131 20.72 15.94 -25.89
CA ILE A 131 21.97 15.22 -25.59
C ILE A 131 22.98 15.52 -26.66
N LEU A 132 24.14 16.06 -26.26
CA LEU A 132 25.24 16.41 -27.15
C LEU A 132 26.21 15.23 -27.33
N GLN A 133 26.59 14.59 -26.26
CA GLN A 133 27.52 13.48 -26.23
C GLN A 133 27.21 12.48 -25.13
N VAL A 134 27.55 11.21 -25.34
CA VAL A 134 27.28 10.11 -24.39
C VAL A 134 28.56 9.32 -24.15
N SER A 135 28.84 8.93 -22.91
CA SER A 135 30.02 8.15 -22.55
C SER A 135 30.03 6.74 -23.14
N LYS A 136 28.87 6.11 -23.26
CA LYS A 136 28.66 4.76 -23.80
C LYS A 136 27.55 4.77 -24.85
N LYS A 137 27.72 4.00 -25.94
CA LYS A 137 26.69 3.84 -26.99
C LYS A 137 25.56 2.91 -26.54
N GLU A 138 24.97 3.10 -25.35
CA GLU A 138 23.80 2.39 -24.92
C GLU A 138 22.53 3.16 -25.30
N LYS A 139 21.53 2.45 -25.81
CA LYS A 139 20.20 3.05 -26.05
C LYS A 139 19.55 3.30 -24.70
N LEU A 140 19.32 4.55 -24.37
CA LEU A 140 18.58 4.95 -23.18
C LEU A 140 17.12 4.46 -23.31
N PRO A 141 16.63 3.62 -22.41
CA PRO A 141 15.23 3.20 -22.45
C PRO A 141 14.31 4.38 -22.13
N LEU A 142 13.11 4.37 -22.70
CA LEU A 142 12.09 5.40 -22.43
C LEU A 142 11.54 5.36 -20.99
N TRP A 143 11.67 4.22 -20.30
CA TRP A 143 11.10 3.97 -18.98
C TRP A 143 12.15 3.44 -18.01
N GLY A 144 11.97 3.68 -16.71
CA GLY A 144 12.86 3.12 -15.68
C GLY A 144 14.21 3.82 -15.61
N ILE A 145 14.26 5.13 -15.88
CA ILE A 145 15.48 5.95 -15.75
C ILE A 145 15.37 6.89 -14.56
N ILE A 146 16.50 7.10 -13.88
CA ILE A 146 16.67 8.17 -12.89
C ILE A 146 17.78 9.06 -13.40
N LYS A 147 17.48 10.34 -13.58
CA LYS A 147 18.42 11.36 -14.02
C LYS A 147 18.89 12.18 -12.81
N SER A 148 20.19 12.43 -12.69
CA SER A 148 20.70 13.45 -11.76
C SER A 148 20.24 14.84 -12.20
N ALA A 149 20.37 15.83 -11.33
CA ALA A 149 20.35 17.21 -11.78
C ALA A 149 21.51 17.45 -12.77
N PRO A 150 21.31 18.26 -13.81
CA PRO A 150 22.36 18.61 -14.73
C PRO A 150 23.40 19.51 -14.02
N PHE A 151 24.69 19.14 -14.07
CA PHE A 151 25.79 19.95 -13.55
C PHE A 151 26.35 20.81 -14.68
N ALA A 152 26.21 22.13 -14.58
CA ALA A 152 26.70 23.05 -15.59
C ALA A 152 28.26 23.04 -15.63
N ILE A 153 28.83 22.85 -16.82
CA ILE A 153 30.30 22.92 -17.04
C ILE A 153 30.73 24.22 -17.70
N LYS A 154 29.76 25.06 -18.11
CA LYS A 154 29.95 26.42 -18.59
C LYS A 154 29.09 27.40 -17.82
N SER A 155 29.60 28.61 -17.61
CA SER A 155 28.90 29.67 -16.89
C SER A 155 27.65 30.17 -17.59
N ASP A 156 27.60 30.06 -18.93
CA ASP A 156 26.43 30.39 -19.75
C ASP A 156 25.34 29.30 -19.74
N SER A 157 25.53 28.20 -18.99
CA SER A 157 24.61 27.05 -18.91
C SER A 157 24.25 26.44 -20.28
N THR A 158 25.10 26.57 -21.31
CA THR A 158 24.89 25.95 -22.62
C THR A 158 25.28 24.48 -22.63
N GLU A 159 26.21 24.07 -21.77
CA GLU A 159 26.65 22.69 -21.63
C GLU A 159 26.58 22.25 -20.15
N ALA A 160 25.99 21.10 -19.91
CA ALA A 160 25.93 20.46 -18.61
C ALA A 160 26.21 18.97 -18.75
N VAL A 161 26.70 18.36 -17.65
CA VAL A 161 26.85 16.92 -17.54
C VAL A 161 25.74 16.37 -16.69
N GLN A 162 25.19 15.22 -17.08
CA GLN A 162 24.16 14.53 -16.37
C GLN A 162 24.48 13.04 -16.25
N LEU A 163 24.25 12.46 -15.07
CA LEU A 163 24.33 11.02 -14.83
C LEU A 163 22.93 10.44 -14.93
N VAL A 164 22.77 9.41 -15.75
CA VAL A 164 21.50 8.72 -15.98
C VAL A 164 21.66 7.27 -15.57
N LEU A 165 20.95 6.86 -14.51
CA LEU A 165 20.81 5.45 -14.14
C LEU A 165 19.79 4.78 -15.04
N VAL A 166 20.14 3.59 -15.52
CA VAL A 166 19.30 2.78 -16.39
C VAL A 166 18.84 1.54 -15.62
N ASN A 167 17.52 1.34 -15.53
CA ASN A 167 16.90 0.20 -14.86
C ASN A 167 17.39 -0.03 -13.41
N PRO A 168 17.25 0.95 -12.50
CA PRO A 168 17.72 0.85 -11.12
C PRO A 168 16.83 -0.09 -10.25
N TYR A 169 16.19 -1.10 -10.83
CA TYR A 169 15.29 -1.99 -10.11
C TYR A 169 15.97 -2.72 -8.95
N LYS A 170 17.24 -3.12 -9.13
CA LYS A 170 18.01 -3.80 -8.07
C LYS A 170 18.14 -2.92 -6.84
N VAL A 171 18.49 -1.64 -7.03
CA VAL A 171 18.65 -0.66 -5.95
C VAL A 171 17.33 -0.42 -5.22
N PHE A 172 16.21 -0.34 -5.97
CA PHE A 172 14.89 -0.24 -5.37
C PHE A 172 14.55 -1.49 -4.54
N PHE A 173 14.81 -2.70 -5.06
CA PHE A 173 14.56 -3.94 -4.31
C PHE A 173 15.39 -4.03 -3.03
N GLU A 174 16.64 -3.63 -3.07
CA GLU A 174 17.51 -3.63 -1.88
C GLU A 174 17.05 -2.63 -0.82
N ARG A 175 16.68 -1.41 -1.24
CA ARG A 175 16.24 -0.35 -0.33
C ARG A 175 14.78 -0.50 0.14
N MET A 176 13.91 -1.12 -0.65
CA MET A 176 12.48 -1.28 -0.36
C MET A 176 12.08 -2.71 0.07
N GLY A 177 12.90 -3.71 -0.17
CA GLY A 177 12.51 -5.11 -0.07
C GLY A 177 11.88 -5.50 1.27
N LEU A 178 12.49 -5.10 2.37
CA LEU A 178 11.97 -5.36 3.72
C LEU A 178 10.60 -4.68 3.95
N LEU A 179 10.43 -3.46 3.48
CA LEU A 179 9.19 -2.69 3.60
C LEU A 179 8.08 -3.31 2.74
N MET A 180 8.41 -3.80 1.53
CA MET A 180 7.47 -4.50 0.67
C MET A 180 7.00 -5.81 1.30
N ILE A 181 7.91 -6.59 1.91
CA ILE A 181 7.56 -7.82 2.61
C ILE A 181 6.64 -7.51 3.80
N ALA A 182 6.96 -6.51 4.61
CA ALA A 182 6.13 -6.10 5.73
C ALA A 182 4.72 -5.66 5.28
N SER A 183 4.63 -4.89 4.19
CA SER A 183 3.34 -4.48 3.60
C SER A 183 2.53 -5.67 3.09
N PHE A 184 3.19 -6.64 2.47
CA PHE A 184 2.54 -7.87 1.98
C PHE A 184 1.99 -8.72 3.14
N ILE A 185 2.76 -8.91 4.21
CA ILE A 185 2.31 -9.61 5.43
C ILE A 185 1.08 -8.92 6.01
N MET A 186 1.12 -7.60 6.13
CA MET A 186 -0.01 -6.80 6.63
C MET A 186 -1.27 -7.00 5.76
N LEU A 187 -1.13 -7.02 4.44
CA LEU A 187 -2.23 -7.28 3.51
C LEU A 187 -2.85 -8.67 3.73
N VAL A 188 -2.02 -9.71 3.86
CA VAL A 188 -2.47 -11.09 4.10
C VAL A 188 -3.23 -11.20 5.43
N LEU A 189 -2.73 -10.55 6.49
CA LEU A 189 -3.41 -10.51 7.79
C LEU A 189 -4.78 -9.85 7.70
N VAL A 190 -4.89 -8.71 7.01
CA VAL A 190 -6.17 -8.02 6.82
C VAL A 190 -7.17 -8.89 6.06
N ILE A 191 -6.75 -9.54 4.97
CA ILE A 191 -7.59 -10.47 4.21
C ILE A 191 -8.04 -11.64 5.10
N GLY A 192 -7.13 -12.21 5.87
CA GLY A 192 -7.43 -13.29 6.82
C GLY A 192 -8.48 -12.89 7.87
N CYS A 193 -8.34 -11.70 8.45
CA CYS A 193 -9.32 -11.15 9.40
C CYS A 193 -10.71 -10.99 8.76
N ILE A 194 -10.78 -10.54 7.51
CA ILE A 194 -12.06 -10.36 6.80
C ILE A 194 -12.74 -11.72 6.55
N ILE A 195 -11.99 -12.71 6.08
CA ILE A 195 -12.50 -14.07 5.86
C ILE A 195 -13.03 -14.65 7.17
N TYR A 196 -12.30 -14.47 8.27
CA TYR A 196 -12.74 -14.89 9.59
C TYR A 196 -14.03 -14.21 10.02
N GLN A 197 -14.15 -12.89 9.88
CA GLN A 197 -15.35 -12.13 10.20
C GLN A 197 -16.57 -12.59 9.37
N ILE A 198 -16.39 -12.86 8.08
CA ILE A 198 -17.45 -13.39 7.21
C ILE A 198 -17.94 -14.74 7.74
N LYS A 199 -17.04 -15.66 8.10
CA LYS A 199 -17.39 -16.97 8.68
C LYS A 199 -18.18 -16.81 9.98
N VAL A 200 -17.76 -15.93 10.87
CA VAL A 200 -18.47 -15.66 12.14
C VAL A 200 -19.89 -15.12 11.88
N ILE A 201 -20.05 -14.20 10.93
CA ILE A 201 -21.37 -13.64 10.57
C ILE A 201 -22.29 -14.74 10.00
N ILE A 202 -21.77 -15.62 9.14
CA ILE A 202 -22.55 -16.74 8.58
C ILE A 202 -22.97 -17.69 9.70
N TYR A 203 -22.07 -18.05 10.59
CA TYR A 203 -22.35 -18.92 11.73
C TYR A 203 -23.42 -18.32 12.65
N GLN A 204 -23.29 -17.05 13.02
CA GLN A 204 -24.28 -16.34 13.84
C GLN A 204 -25.67 -16.31 13.18
N LYS A 205 -25.73 -16.13 11.86
CA LYS A 205 -27.01 -16.21 11.12
C LYS A 205 -27.62 -17.58 11.18
N LYS A 206 -26.83 -18.65 11.04
CA LYS A 206 -27.30 -20.03 11.12
C LYS A 206 -27.88 -20.33 12.50
N VAL A 207 -27.17 -19.95 13.57
CA VAL A 207 -27.63 -20.09 14.94
C VAL A 207 -28.91 -19.28 15.21
N ALA A 208 -28.95 -18.03 14.71
CA ALA A 208 -30.16 -17.20 14.87
C ALA A 208 -31.37 -17.79 14.15
N LYS A 209 -31.18 -18.37 12.97
CA LYS A 209 -32.24 -19.06 12.22
C LYS A 209 -32.73 -20.31 12.97
N LEU A 210 -31.81 -21.15 13.43
CA LEU A 210 -32.15 -22.34 14.22
C LEU A 210 -32.96 -21.99 15.46
N ARG A 211 -32.59 -20.92 16.18
CA ARG A 211 -33.34 -20.44 17.34
C ARG A 211 -34.74 -19.95 16.96
N GLU A 212 -34.85 -19.25 15.80
CA GLU A 212 -36.15 -18.79 15.30
C GLU A 212 -37.06 -19.98 14.92
N ASP A 213 -36.54 -20.94 14.16
CA ASP A 213 -37.23 -22.15 13.72
C ASP A 213 -37.67 -22.98 14.94
N PHE A 214 -36.80 -23.17 15.94
CA PHE A 214 -37.11 -23.83 17.19
C PHE A 214 -38.24 -23.11 17.95
N SER A 215 -38.19 -21.78 18.06
CA SER A 215 -39.24 -21.01 18.72
C SER A 215 -40.60 -21.15 18.03
N TYR A 216 -40.62 -21.16 16.67
CA TYR A 216 -41.85 -21.39 15.92
C TYR A 216 -42.42 -22.79 16.12
N ALA A 217 -41.56 -23.82 16.07
CA ALA A 217 -41.99 -25.20 16.34
C ALA A 217 -42.56 -25.33 17.74
N MET A 218 -41.89 -24.80 18.76
CA MET A 218 -42.34 -24.84 20.15
C MET A 218 -43.70 -24.14 20.34
N ILE A 219 -43.87 -22.93 19.74
CA ILE A 219 -45.18 -22.24 19.81
C ILE A 219 -46.28 -23.05 19.14
N HIS A 220 -45.98 -23.68 17.99
CA HIS A 220 -46.94 -24.54 17.30
C HIS A 220 -47.35 -25.75 18.15
N ASP A 221 -46.37 -26.44 18.73
CA ASP A 221 -46.59 -27.64 19.53
C ASP A 221 -47.28 -27.36 20.87
N MET A 222 -47.13 -26.13 21.41
CA MET A 222 -47.87 -25.67 22.59
C MET A 222 -49.31 -25.22 22.25
N LYS A 223 -49.58 -24.76 21.02
CA LYS A 223 -50.91 -24.24 20.65
C LYS A 223 -51.96 -25.34 20.65
N THR A 224 -51.63 -26.55 20.19
CA THR A 224 -52.58 -27.67 20.10
C THR A 224 -53.10 -28.12 21.48
N PRO A 225 -52.25 -28.47 22.47
CA PRO A 225 -52.71 -28.85 23.79
C PRO A 225 -53.43 -27.72 24.52
N LEU A 226 -52.95 -26.44 24.31
CA LEU A 226 -53.61 -25.29 24.90
C LEU A 226 -55.01 -25.09 24.34
N SER A 227 -55.24 -25.32 23.04
CA SER A 227 -56.60 -25.27 22.44
C SER A 227 -57.46 -26.36 22.93
N SER A 228 -56.97 -27.59 23.15
CA SER A 228 -57.71 -28.71 23.73
C SER A 228 -58.16 -28.43 25.18
N ILE A 229 -57.26 -27.86 26.00
CA ILE A 229 -57.59 -27.45 27.37
C ILE A 229 -58.65 -26.38 27.35
N MET A 230 -58.54 -25.38 26.46
CA MET A 230 -59.51 -24.29 26.36
C MET A 230 -60.94 -24.84 25.97
N MET A 231 -60.96 -25.67 24.91
CA MET A 231 -62.21 -26.32 24.50
C MET A 231 -62.88 -27.16 25.64
N CYS A 232 -62.05 -27.94 26.33
CA CYS A 232 -62.58 -28.73 27.46
C CYS A 232 -63.04 -27.87 28.64
N SER A 233 -62.35 -26.77 28.91
CA SER A 233 -62.71 -25.79 29.94
C SER A 233 -64.00 -25.08 29.59
N ASP A 234 -64.19 -24.67 28.33
CA ASP A 234 -65.44 -24.04 27.86
C ASP A 234 -66.61 -25.01 27.94
N ALA A 235 -66.41 -26.28 27.56
CA ALA A 235 -67.40 -27.32 27.66
C ALA A 235 -67.77 -27.58 29.11
N LEU A 236 -66.86 -27.60 30.06
CA LEU A 236 -67.12 -27.80 31.48
C LEU A 236 -67.97 -26.68 32.12
N ASN A 237 -68.03 -25.52 31.48
CA ASN A 237 -68.78 -24.33 31.90
C ASN A 237 -70.27 -24.37 31.39
N ASP A 238 -70.63 -25.35 30.55
CA ASP A 238 -72.01 -25.49 30.04
C ASP A 238 -72.90 -26.25 31.07
N GLU A 239 -74.01 -25.64 31.46
CA GLU A 239 -75.01 -26.19 32.44
C GLU A 239 -75.50 -27.58 32.07
N LYS A 240 -75.54 -27.94 30.76
CA LYS A 240 -75.94 -29.26 30.28
C LYS A 240 -74.98 -30.37 30.67
N ILE A 241 -73.70 -30.06 30.83
CA ILE A 241 -72.66 -31.02 31.20
C ILE A 241 -72.64 -31.30 32.70
N GLU A 242 -73.12 -30.35 33.48
CA GLU A 242 -73.29 -30.54 34.95
C GLU A 242 -74.17 -31.71 35.31
N SER A 243 -75.12 -32.03 34.46
CA SER A 243 -75.98 -33.18 34.58
C SER A 243 -75.42 -34.52 34.10
N MET A 244 -74.16 -34.52 33.48
CA MET A 244 -73.57 -35.71 32.89
C MET A 244 -72.16 -36.00 33.51
N PRO A 245 -72.12 -36.72 34.66
CA PRO A 245 -70.92 -36.91 35.46
C PRO A 245 -69.77 -37.66 34.71
N GLU A 246 -70.10 -38.60 33.82
CA GLU A 246 -69.12 -39.35 33.01
C GLU A 246 -68.39 -38.42 31.98
N LEU A 247 -69.15 -37.53 31.34
CA LEU A 247 -68.60 -36.56 30.41
C LEU A 247 -67.72 -35.53 31.13
N LYS A 248 -68.13 -35.03 32.28
CA LYS A 248 -67.36 -34.12 33.13
C LYS A 248 -66.01 -34.73 33.52
N LYS A 249 -65.96 -35.99 33.90
CA LYS A 249 -64.79 -36.76 34.25
C LYS A 249 -63.87 -36.95 33.06
N SER A 250 -64.38 -37.16 31.84
CA SER A 250 -63.65 -37.30 30.61
C SER A 250 -62.96 -35.98 30.27
N PHE A 251 -63.67 -34.85 30.28
CA PHE A 251 -63.03 -33.52 29.98
C PHE A 251 -61.96 -33.13 31.00
N LEU A 252 -62.13 -33.38 32.28
CA LEU A 252 -61.12 -33.18 33.32
C LEU A 252 -59.89 -34.06 33.08
N GLY A 253 -60.12 -35.31 32.59
CA GLY A 253 -59.03 -36.21 32.20
C GLY A 253 -58.18 -35.66 31.05
N VAL A 254 -58.84 -35.11 30.03
CA VAL A 254 -58.17 -34.47 28.91
C VAL A 254 -57.36 -33.23 29.36
N VAL A 255 -57.97 -32.34 30.13
CA VAL A 255 -57.30 -31.16 30.70
C VAL A 255 -56.07 -31.57 31.50
N LYS A 256 -56.13 -32.57 32.34
CA LYS A 256 -55.01 -33.08 33.13
C LYS A 256 -53.92 -33.66 32.25
N SER A 257 -54.28 -34.46 31.24
CA SER A 257 -53.36 -35.10 30.29
C SER A 257 -52.57 -34.04 29.48
N GLU A 258 -53.27 -33.07 28.89
CA GLU A 258 -52.68 -32.02 28.09
C GLU A 258 -51.81 -31.05 28.94
N THR A 259 -52.19 -30.79 30.19
CA THR A 259 -51.35 -30.00 31.11
C THR A 259 -50.05 -30.73 31.45
N VAL A 260 -50.11 -32.06 31.69
CA VAL A 260 -48.86 -32.85 31.88
C VAL A 260 -48.03 -32.90 30.64
N HIS A 261 -48.66 -32.94 29.45
CA HIS A 261 -47.93 -32.88 28.18
C HIS A 261 -47.21 -31.53 28.01
N LEU A 262 -47.85 -30.39 28.29
CA LEU A 262 -47.24 -29.06 28.27
C LEU A 262 -46.08 -28.94 29.25
N LEU A 263 -46.18 -29.50 30.47
CA LEU A 263 -45.10 -29.51 31.45
C LEU A 263 -43.84 -30.28 30.99
N LYS A 264 -44.01 -31.26 30.10
CA LYS A 264 -42.89 -32.01 29.52
C LYS A 264 -42.20 -31.29 28.36
N LEU A 265 -42.90 -30.32 27.76
CA LEU A 265 -42.38 -29.50 26.65
C LEU A 265 -41.55 -28.28 27.12
N ILE A 266 -41.66 -27.89 28.38
CA ILE A 266 -40.92 -26.80 29.03
C ILE A 266 -39.69 -27.36 29.71
#